data_731e156d0381e2a56f395d35aa3fa12b
#
_entry.id   731e156d0381e2a56f395d35aa3fa12b
#
_cell.length_a   1.000
_cell.length_b   1.000
_cell.length_c   1.000
_cell.angle_alpha   90.00
_cell.angle_beta   90.00
_cell.angle_gamma   90.00
#
_symmetry.space_group_name_H-M   'P 1'
#
loop_
_entity.id
_entity.type
_entity.pdbx_description
1 polymer ?
#
loop_
_entity_poly.entity_id
_entity_poly.type
_entity_poly.pdbx_seq_one_letter_code
_entity_poly.pdbx_strand_id
1 'polypeptide(L)'
;MTALRRYDAAERALAEAVRVDDVKDIRDKAVAMQAYAKQAKDTRLIVRATTLRMRAERRVGELLRVSEKNKGARGGGQKDAPRGRVVKPRDTTPKLADLGVSKTQSSRWQKLAALDADKFERHVERAGVNAYDRMTRRFVKEGEMAEAQRRRRRSIKGCTVDDLVALADSGKRFPVIYADPPWPFSAWSELANCHVTGHYETCTIDEINALPVAPLAADDAVLLLWVTMPNLPTAFEIIAAWGFKFSTCGFTWVKQKRSGDGLHKGQGYWTRSNAELCLLAIKGKPTRISEDVHQVVLAPVGEHSAKPEEVRRRIERLFEGPYLELYGRKTVPGWTVWGDEIKRGDMAGAA
;
A
#
# COMPACT_ATOMS: atom_id res chain seq x y z
N MET A 1 2.17 18.28 -10.81
CA MET A 1 3.50 18.11 -11.43
C MET A 1 3.96 16.69 -11.16
N THR A 2 4.32 15.93 -12.21
CA THR A 2 4.82 14.55 -12.04
C THR A 2 6.20 14.55 -11.37
N ALA A 3 6.56 13.44 -10.68
CA ALA A 3 7.86 13.28 -10.01
C ALA A 3 9.05 13.48 -10.97
N LEU A 4 8.90 13.09 -12.24
CA LEU A 4 9.86 13.32 -13.32
C LEU A 4 10.11 14.81 -13.57
N ARG A 5 9.07 15.63 -13.69
CA ARG A 5 9.22 17.08 -13.89
C ARG A 5 9.94 17.77 -12.72
N ARG A 6 9.75 17.27 -11.50
CA ARG A 6 10.48 17.75 -10.31
C ARG A 6 11.96 17.38 -10.35
N TYR A 7 12.28 16.19 -10.86
CA TYR A 7 13.66 15.76 -11.05
C TYR A 7 14.39 16.64 -12.07
N ASP A 8 13.81 16.83 -13.25
CA ASP A 8 14.41 17.64 -14.33
C ASP A 8 14.60 19.11 -13.89
N ALA A 9 13.67 19.62 -13.06
CA ALA A 9 13.81 20.95 -12.46
C ALA A 9 14.96 21.00 -11.43
N ALA A 10 15.11 19.97 -10.60
CA ALA A 10 16.19 19.88 -9.63
C ALA A 10 17.57 19.72 -10.30
N GLU A 11 17.65 19.01 -11.42
CA GLU A 11 18.89 18.84 -12.20
C GLU A 11 19.35 20.16 -12.85
N ARG A 12 18.42 20.95 -13.38
CA ARG A 12 18.70 22.30 -13.89
C ARG A 12 19.14 23.24 -12.77
N ALA A 13 18.42 23.27 -11.66
CA ALA A 13 18.78 24.07 -10.51
C ALA A 13 20.17 23.72 -9.95
N LEU A 14 20.58 22.45 -10.01
CA LEU A 14 21.92 22.03 -9.60
C LEU A 14 23.02 22.60 -10.50
N ALA A 15 22.78 22.68 -11.81
CA ALA A 15 23.73 23.24 -12.78
C ALA A 15 23.96 24.74 -12.56
N GLU A 16 22.92 25.46 -12.10
CA GLU A 16 22.94 26.91 -11.89
C GLU A 16 23.38 27.30 -10.45
N ALA A 17 23.36 26.36 -9.50
CA ALA A 17 23.63 26.65 -8.11
C ALA A 17 25.11 26.98 -7.86
N VAL A 18 25.35 28.16 -7.24
CA VAL A 18 26.67 28.66 -6.90
C VAL A 18 26.96 28.73 -5.39
N ARG A 19 25.95 28.48 -4.56
CA ARG A 19 26.06 28.50 -3.09
C ARG A 19 25.94 27.10 -2.52
N VAL A 20 26.64 26.85 -1.41
CA VAL A 20 26.66 25.56 -0.71
C VAL A 20 25.26 25.21 -0.19
N ASP A 21 24.53 26.16 0.38
CA ASP A 21 23.18 25.99 0.91
C ASP A 21 22.18 25.59 -0.19
N ASP A 22 22.19 26.26 -1.35
CA ASP A 22 21.32 25.93 -2.48
C ASP A 22 21.55 24.47 -2.97
N VAL A 23 22.83 24.10 -3.13
CA VAL A 23 23.20 22.75 -3.57
C VAL A 23 22.83 21.69 -2.52
N LYS A 24 22.98 22.04 -1.24
CA LYS A 24 22.60 21.17 -0.14
C LYS A 24 21.08 20.93 -0.13
N ASP A 25 20.28 21.95 -0.38
CA ASP A 25 18.83 21.82 -0.49
C ASP A 25 18.41 20.86 -1.63
N ILE A 26 19.09 20.96 -2.79
CA ILE A 26 18.88 20.04 -3.90
C ILE A 26 19.25 18.61 -3.51
N ARG A 27 20.38 18.43 -2.83
CA ARG A 27 20.81 17.13 -2.30
C ARG A 27 19.78 16.53 -1.33
N ASP A 28 19.25 17.34 -0.41
CA ASP A 28 18.28 16.88 0.59
C ASP A 28 16.92 16.55 -0.06
N LYS A 29 16.51 17.32 -1.06
CA LYS A 29 15.37 16.96 -1.93
C LYS A 29 15.59 15.64 -2.68
N ALA A 30 16.81 15.42 -3.20
CA ALA A 30 17.12 14.13 -3.86
C ALA A 30 17.08 12.95 -2.89
N VAL A 31 17.47 13.12 -1.62
CA VAL A 31 17.34 12.09 -0.56
C VAL A 31 15.86 11.80 -0.27
N ALA A 32 15.03 12.85 -0.14
CA ALA A 32 13.61 12.72 0.07
C ALA A 32 12.93 12.00 -1.13
N MET A 33 13.31 12.38 -2.37
CA MET A 33 12.85 11.70 -3.60
C MET A 33 13.26 10.23 -3.64
N GLN A 34 14.48 9.89 -3.18
CA GLN A 34 14.93 8.51 -3.10
C GLN A 34 14.13 7.69 -2.06
N ALA A 35 13.80 8.30 -0.92
CA ALA A 35 12.94 7.67 0.08
C ALA A 35 11.53 7.44 -0.46
N TYR A 36 10.95 8.43 -1.10
CA TYR A 36 9.66 8.32 -1.79
C TYR A 36 9.69 7.22 -2.87
N ALA A 37 10.68 7.24 -3.75
CA ALA A 37 10.82 6.25 -4.81
C ALA A 37 10.95 4.81 -4.29
N LYS A 38 11.59 4.61 -3.13
CA LYS A 38 11.65 3.31 -2.45
C LYS A 38 10.27 2.83 -1.99
N GLN A 39 9.45 3.73 -1.44
CA GLN A 39 8.09 3.42 -1.04
C GLN A 39 7.20 3.12 -2.26
N ALA A 40 7.37 3.93 -3.34
CA ALA A 40 6.67 3.79 -4.61
C ALA A 40 7.12 2.57 -5.43
N LYS A 41 8.14 1.83 -4.98
CA LYS A 41 8.79 0.77 -5.76
C LYS A 41 9.20 1.22 -7.17
N ASP A 42 9.36 2.54 -7.38
CA ASP A 42 9.77 3.12 -8.64
C ASP A 42 11.29 3.06 -8.80
N THR A 43 11.75 2.00 -9.44
CA THR A 43 13.17 1.74 -9.67
C THR A 43 13.84 2.81 -10.52
N ARG A 44 13.14 3.38 -11.50
CA ARG A 44 13.68 4.45 -12.36
C ARG A 44 13.92 5.72 -11.55
N LEU A 45 12.96 6.08 -10.70
CA LEU A 45 13.09 7.25 -9.83
C LEU A 45 14.18 7.06 -8.77
N ILE A 46 14.38 5.83 -8.27
CA ILE A 46 15.47 5.51 -7.33
C ILE A 46 16.84 5.76 -7.98
N VAL A 47 17.05 5.28 -9.20
CA VAL A 47 18.32 5.50 -9.94
C VAL A 47 18.55 6.99 -10.15
N ARG A 48 17.56 7.73 -10.68
CA ARG A 48 17.65 9.17 -10.93
C ARG A 48 17.92 9.98 -9.66
N ALA A 49 17.19 9.69 -8.58
CA ALA A 49 17.41 10.36 -7.30
C ALA A 49 18.80 10.04 -6.69
N THR A 50 19.31 8.82 -6.91
CA THR A 50 20.68 8.44 -6.50
C THR A 50 21.71 9.25 -7.29
N THR A 51 21.57 9.35 -8.60
CA THR A 51 22.43 10.13 -9.49
C THR A 51 22.44 11.61 -9.11
N LEU A 52 21.26 12.22 -8.95
CA LEU A 52 21.12 13.62 -8.56
C LEU A 52 21.79 13.90 -7.21
N ARG A 53 21.58 13.05 -6.23
CA ARG A 53 22.22 13.17 -4.91
C ARG A 53 23.74 13.16 -5.02
N MET A 54 24.31 12.24 -5.81
CA MET A 54 25.78 12.13 -5.96
C MET A 54 26.38 13.33 -6.66
N ARG A 55 25.72 13.84 -7.69
CA ARG A 55 26.14 15.05 -8.39
C ARG A 55 26.07 16.27 -7.48
N ALA A 56 25.01 16.40 -6.66
CA ALA A 56 24.89 17.44 -5.66
C ALA A 56 26.01 17.35 -4.59
N GLU A 57 26.29 16.13 -4.08
CA GLU A 57 27.37 15.88 -3.12
C GLU A 57 28.76 16.27 -3.69
N ARG A 58 29.02 15.99 -4.98
CA ARG A 58 30.25 16.45 -5.66
C ARG A 58 30.29 17.96 -5.74
N ARG A 59 29.18 18.61 -6.18
CA ARG A 59 29.10 20.06 -6.34
C ARG A 59 29.31 20.80 -5.02
N VAL A 60 28.72 20.32 -3.92
CA VAL A 60 29.01 20.86 -2.57
C VAL A 60 30.50 20.72 -2.25
N GLY A 61 31.09 19.58 -2.56
CA GLY A 61 32.53 19.33 -2.36
C GLY A 61 33.40 20.33 -3.13
N GLU A 62 33.05 20.64 -4.39
CA GLU A 62 33.73 21.63 -5.22
C GLU A 62 33.66 23.05 -4.57
N LEU A 63 32.46 23.46 -4.19
CA LEU A 63 32.23 24.76 -3.55
C LEU A 63 32.97 24.86 -2.22
N LEU A 64 32.97 23.82 -1.39
CA LEU A 64 33.70 23.76 -0.12
C LEU A 64 35.22 23.81 -0.29
N ARG A 65 35.76 23.39 -1.43
CA ARG A 65 37.21 23.49 -1.72
C ARG A 65 37.67 24.90 -2.04
N VAL A 66 36.81 25.68 -2.71
CA VAL A 66 37.11 27.07 -3.10
C VAL A 66 36.66 28.08 -2.06
N SER A 67 35.80 27.70 -1.11
CA SER A 67 35.31 28.57 -0.04
C SER A 67 36.44 28.86 0.97
N GLU A 68 36.50 30.10 1.44
CA GLU A 68 37.38 30.46 2.55
C GLU A 68 37.03 29.67 3.80
N LYS A 69 38.04 29.13 4.47
CA LYS A 69 37.87 28.32 5.68
C LYS A 69 37.84 29.25 6.91
N ASN A 70 36.74 29.19 7.66
CA ASN A 70 36.71 29.78 8.98
C ASN A 70 37.83 29.18 9.84
N LYS A 71 38.83 30.01 10.23
CA LYS A 71 39.99 29.58 11.00
C LYS A 71 39.68 29.29 12.47
N GLY A 72 38.42 29.45 12.89
CA GLY A 72 37.97 29.31 14.27
C GLY A 72 38.58 30.39 15.20
N ALA A 73 37.93 30.67 16.30
CA ALA A 73 38.60 31.42 17.38
C ALA A 73 39.69 30.50 17.95
N ARG A 74 40.95 30.87 17.83
CA ARG A 74 42.01 30.26 18.62
C ARG A 74 41.71 30.49 20.09
N GLY A 75 41.06 29.54 20.73
CA GLY A 75 40.88 29.48 22.17
C GLY A 75 42.23 29.25 22.84
N GLY A 76 43.01 30.29 22.99
CA GLY A 76 44.14 30.32 23.87
C GLY A 76 43.70 31.06 25.12
N GLY A 77 43.28 30.32 26.15
CA GLY A 77 43.15 30.84 27.47
C GLY A 77 44.54 31.29 27.97
N GLN A 78 44.86 32.59 27.87
CA GLN A 78 45.96 33.20 28.58
C GLN A 78 45.34 34.14 29.58
N LYS A 79 45.45 33.79 30.86
CA LYS A 79 44.87 34.50 32.00
C LYS A 79 45.54 35.86 32.29
N ASP A 80 46.58 36.25 31.57
CA ASP A 80 47.29 37.51 31.78
C ASP A 80 47.61 38.20 30.45
N ALA A 81 46.64 38.97 29.92
CA ALA A 81 46.91 39.85 28.78
C ALA A 81 46.88 41.30 29.20
N PRO A 82 47.91 42.11 28.86
CA PRO A 82 47.96 43.57 29.18
C PRO A 82 46.83 44.33 28.49
N ARG A 83 46.26 45.32 29.18
CA ARG A 83 45.26 46.25 28.66
C ARG A 83 45.82 46.99 27.42
N GLY A 84 45.15 46.76 26.24
CA GLY A 84 45.53 47.46 25.00
C GLY A 84 45.47 46.60 23.74
N ARG A 85 44.89 45.39 23.81
CA ARG A 85 44.82 44.49 22.66
C ARG A 85 43.78 44.96 21.65
N VAL A 86 44.21 45.27 20.42
CA VAL A 86 43.34 45.46 19.26
C VAL A 86 42.53 44.18 19.05
N VAL A 87 41.23 44.25 19.29
CA VAL A 87 40.31 43.13 19.03
C VAL A 87 40.27 42.91 17.52
N LYS A 88 40.87 41.83 17.03
CA LYS A 88 40.75 41.45 15.62
C LYS A 88 39.28 41.25 15.28
N PRO A 89 38.81 41.73 14.12
CA PRO A 89 37.43 41.49 13.67
C PRO A 89 37.10 40.02 13.74
N ARG A 90 35.89 39.72 14.19
CA ARG A 90 35.38 38.33 14.25
C ARG A 90 35.34 37.77 12.84
N ASP A 91 35.93 36.60 12.62
CA ASP A 91 35.84 35.91 11.34
C ASP A 91 34.38 35.58 11.06
N THR A 92 33.79 36.22 10.06
CA THR A 92 32.38 36.09 9.66
C THR A 92 32.18 34.96 8.64
N THR A 93 33.24 34.26 8.23
CA THR A 93 33.16 33.13 7.30
C THR A 93 32.26 32.02 7.90
N PRO A 94 31.27 31.51 7.18
CA PRO A 94 30.36 30.47 7.69
C PRO A 94 31.13 29.22 8.13
N LYS A 95 30.77 28.66 9.27
CA LYS A 95 31.28 27.35 9.71
C LYS A 95 30.50 26.25 9.01
N LEU A 96 31.09 25.03 8.89
CA LEU A 96 30.37 23.87 8.35
C LEU A 96 29.07 23.61 9.07
N ALA A 97 28.99 23.85 10.37
CA ALA A 97 27.76 23.70 11.16
C ALA A 97 26.66 24.66 10.72
N ASP A 98 27.04 25.93 10.40
CA ASP A 98 26.09 26.96 9.93
C ASP A 98 25.48 26.57 8.57
N LEU A 99 26.24 25.83 7.75
CA LEU A 99 25.83 25.25 6.48
C LEU A 99 25.10 23.89 6.66
N GLY A 100 24.95 23.41 7.89
CA GLY A 100 24.35 22.10 8.19
C GLY A 100 25.13 20.92 7.60
N VAL A 101 26.46 21.05 7.47
CA VAL A 101 27.36 20.03 6.91
C VAL A 101 28.29 19.52 8.01
N SER A 102 28.27 18.20 8.23
CA SER A 102 29.22 17.58 9.18
C SER A 102 30.64 17.52 8.61
N LYS A 103 31.65 17.43 9.49
CA LYS A 103 33.06 17.27 9.09
C LYS A 103 33.25 16.02 8.20
N THR A 104 32.58 14.92 8.53
CA THR A 104 32.65 13.67 7.76
C THR A 104 32.03 13.83 6.37
N GLN A 105 30.88 14.50 6.26
CA GLN A 105 30.26 14.81 4.96
C GLN A 105 31.17 15.70 4.13
N SER A 106 31.68 16.78 4.71
CA SER A 106 32.62 17.69 4.03
C SER A 106 33.84 16.96 3.47
N SER A 107 34.51 16.12 4.29
CA SER A 107 35.65 15.31 3.85
C SER A 107 35.31 14.39 2.69
N ARG A 108 34.17 13.68 2.80
CA ARG A 108 33.73 12.73 1.76
C ARG A 108 33.38 13.46 0.45
N TRP A 109 32.65 14.57 0.52
CA TRP A 109 32.23 15.31 -0.66
C TRP A 109 33.41 16.01 -1.37
N GLN A 110 34.39 16.51 -0.61
CA GLN A 110 35.62 17.06 -1.19
C GLN A 110 36.49 15.98 -1.87
N LYS A 111 36.48 14.73 -1.37
CA LYS A 111 37.09 13.58 -2.06
C LYS A 111 36.38 13.26 -3.37
N LEU A 112 35.04 13.30 -3.39
CA LEU A 112 34.27 13.14 -4.63
C LEU A 112 34.58 14.23 -5.65
N ALA A 113 34.72 15.48 -5.19
CA ALA A 113 35.10 16.63 -6.02
C ALA A 113 36.55 16.55 -6.55
N ALA A 114 37.40 15.75 -5.93
CA ALA A 114 38.77 15.53 -6.38
C ALA A 114 38.91 14.47 -7.48
N LEU A 115 37.84 13.68 -7.75
CA LEU A 115 37.85 12.71 -8.84
C LEU A 115 37.78 13.44 -10.19
N ASP A 116 38.54 12.92 -11.19
CA ASP A 116 38.31 13.37 -12.55
C ASP A 116 36.88 13.07 -13.05
N ALA A 117 36.45 13.76 -14.09
CA ALA A 117 35.07 13.68 -14.56
C ALA A 117 34.67 12.25 -14.96
N ASP A 118 35.55 11.54 -15.70
CA ASP A 118 35.25 10.20 -16.19
C ASP A 118 35.18 9.17 -15.07
N LYS A 119 36.07 9.26 -14.09
CA LYS A 119 36.03 8.37 -12.90
C LYS A 119 34.78 8.64 -12.08
N PHE A 120 34.38 9.91 -11.97
CA PHE A 120 33.18 10.27 -11.25
C PHE A 120 31.92 9.75 -11.93
N GLU A 121 31.77 9.93 -13.28
CA GLU A 121 30.59 9.44 -14.00
C GLU A 121 30.49 7.91 -13.96
N ARG A 122 31.59 7.19 -14.12
CA ARG A 122 31.61 5.72 -13.88
C ARG A 122 31.18 5.35 -12.46
N HIS A 123 31.53 6.17 -11.47
CA HIS A 123 31.11 5.93 -10.08
C HIS A 123 29.61 6.18 -9.88
N VAL A 124 29.05 7.22 -10.52
CA VAL A 124 27.62 7.53 -10.53
C VAL A 124 26.81 6.42 -11.20
N GLU A 125 27.24 5.98 -12.38
CA GLU A 125 26.60 4.90 -13.13
C GLU A 125 26.56 3.60 -12.32
N ARG A 126 27.70 3.20 -11.77
CA ARG A 126 27.80 2.00 -10.89
C ARG A 126 26.89 2.12 -9.67
N ALA A 127 26.79 3.29 -9.07
CA ALA A 127 25.91 3.52 -7.93
C ALA A 127 24.43 3.41 -8.31
N GLY A 128 24.05 3.89 -9.51
CA GLY A 128 22.72 3.74 -10.08
C GLY A 128 22.34 2.28 -10.29
N VAL A 129 23.20 1.51 -10.96
CA VAL A 129 23.04 0.06 -11.18
C VAL A 129 22.91 -0.68 -9.84
N ASN A 130 23.80 -0.44 -8.89
CA ASN A 130 23.74 -1.07 -7.58
C ASN A 130 22.49 -0.71 -6.78
N ALA A 131 21.94 0.50 -6.96
CA ALA A 131 20.70 0.91 -6.33
C ALA A 131 19.51 0.16 -6.94
N TYR A 132 19.47 0.02 -8.26
CA TYR A 132 18.48 -0.77 -8.98
C TYR A 132 18.50 -2.23 -8.56
N ASP A 133 19.66 -2.90 -8.63
CA ASP A 133 19.81 -4.32 -8.30
C ASP A 133 19.40 -4.64 -6.86
N ARG A 134 19.84 -3.80 -5.90
CA ARG A 134 19.45 -3.99 -4.49
C ARG A 134 17.96 -3.91 -4.28
N MET A 135 17.30 -2.97 -4.95
CA MET A 135 15.86 -2.81 -4.81
C MET A 135 15.09 -3.93 -5.49
N THR A 136 15.49 -4.34 -6.68
CA THR A 136 14.88 -5.46 -7.40
C THR A 136 14.98 -6.75 -6.60
N ARG A 137 16.18 -7.09 -6.10
CA ARG A 137 16.38 -8.30 -5.25
C ARG A 137 15.55 -8.24 -3.97
N ARG A 138 15.41 -7.06 -3.37
CA ARG A 138 14.59 -6.88 -2.18
C ARG A 138 13.13 -7.12 -2.48
N PHE A 139 12.58 -6.56 -3.56
CA PHE A 139 11.17 -6.74 -3.94
C PHE A 139 10.85 -8.20 -4.28
N VAL A 140 11.73 -8.87 -5.04
CA VAL A 140 11.59 -10.30 -5.32
C VAL A 140 11.56 -11.11 -4.03
N LYS A 141 12.53 -10.88 -3.13
CA LYS A 141 12.61 -11.60 -1.85
C LYS A 141 11.41 -11.32 -0.94
N GLU A 142 10.94 -10.06 -0.87
CA GLU A 142 9.73 -9.70 -0.11
C GLU A 142 8.49 -10.40 -0.69
N GLY A 143 8.37 -10.48 -2.02
CA GLY A 143 7.31 -11.22 -2.70
C GLY A 143 7.35 -12.72 -2.40
N GLU A 144 8.51 -13.35 -2.55
CA GLU A 144 8.72 -14.78 -2.24
C GLU A 144 8.42 -15.11 -0.77
N MET A 145 8.85 -14.25 0.16
CA MET A 145 8.58 -14.45 1.59
C MET A 145 7.10 -14.30 1.91
N ALA A 146 6.41 -13.31 1.31
CA ALA A 146 4.99 -13.11 1.48
C ALA A 146 4.20 -14.31 0.91
N GLU A 147 4.58 -14.81 -0.26
CA GLU A 147 3.98 -15.99 -0.87
C GLU A 147 4.22 -17.26 -0.05
N ALA A 148 5.44 -17.49 0.41
CA ALA A 148 5.77 -18.62 1.28
C ALA A 148 5.00 -18.57 2.61
N GLN A 149 4.83 -17.37 3.18
CA GLN A 149 4.05 -17.17 4.40
C GLN A 149 2.57 -17.43 4.16
N ARG A 150 1.99 -16.95 3.03
CA ARG A 150 0.62 -17.25 2.60
C ARG A 150 0.41 -18.76 2.45
N ARG A 151 1.32 -19.44 1.72
CA ARG A 151 1.25 -20.89 1.50
C ARG A 151 1.32 -21.67 2.80
N ARG A 152 2.17 -21.26 3.75
CA ARG A 152 2.31 -21.91 5.07
C ARG A 152 1.06 -21.73 5.93
N ARG A 153 0.38 -20.56 5.87
CA ARG A 153 -0.87 -20.31 6.64
C ARG A 153 -2.04 -21.05 6.05
N ARG A 154 -2.20 -21.06 4.72
CA ARG A 154 -3.24 -21.85 4.01
C ARG A 154 -3.14 -23.34 4.30
N SER A 155 -1.93 -23.88 4.49
CA SER A 155 -1.75 -25.34 4.68
C SER A 155 -2.08 -25.85 6.09
N ILE A 156 -2.25 -24.97 7.08
CA ILE A 156 -2.23 -25.42 8.47
C ILE A 156 -3.61 -25.44 9.17
N LYS A 157 -4.59 -24.60 8.82
CA LYS A 157 -5.84 -24.52 9.62
C LYS A 157 -7.13 -24.18 8.88
N GLY A 158 -7.12 -23.68 7.65
CA GLY A 158 -8.31 -23.19 6.94
C GLY A 158 -8.78 -24.08 5.79
N CYS A 159 -9.96 -23.76 5.26
CA CYS A 159 -10.45 -24.36 4.02
C CYS A 159 -9.55 -23.99 2.85
N THR A 160 -9.41 -24.90 1.89
CA THR A 160 -8.62 -24.73 0.67
C THR A 160 -9.52 -24.73 -0.55
N VAL A 161 -8.99 -24.39 -1.73
CA VAL A 161 -9.72 -24.50 -3.00
C VAL A 161 -10.14 -25.94 -3.27
N ASP A 162 -9.32 -26.94 -2.87
CA ASP A 162 -9.66 -28.35 -3.02
C ASP A 162 -10.93 -28.73 -2.26
N ASP A 163 -11.22 -28.08 -1.13
CA ASP A 163 -12.44 -28.31 -0.37
C ASP A 163 -13.68 -27.77 -1.14
N LEU A 164 -13.55 -26.66 -1.91
CA LEU A 164 -14.61 -26.18 -2.80
C LEU A 164 -14.79 -27.11 -4.01
N VAL A 165 -13.71 -27.63 -4.57
CA VAL A 165 -13.76 -28.62 -5.65
C VAL A 165 -14.48 -29.87 -5.15
N ALA A 166 -14.10 -30.41 -4.00
CA ALA A 166 -14.75 -31.56 -3.39
C ALA A 166 -16.26 -31.32 -3.10
N LEU A 167 -16.60 -30.09 -2.68
CA LEU A 167 -17.99 -29.69 -2.48
C LEU A 167 -18.77 -29.66 -3.79
N ALA A 168 -18.16 -29.15 -4.87
CA ALA A 168 -18.76 -29.18 -6.20
C ALA A 168 -18.95 -30.62 -6.73
N ASP A 169 -17.96 -31.50 -6.54
CA ASP A 169 -17.96 -32.88 -6.94
C ASP A 169 -18.99 -33.70 -6.15
N SER A 170 -19.33 -33.32 -4.93
CA SER A 170 -20.40 -33.94 -4.14
C SER A 170 -21.81 -33.73 -4.71
N GLY A 171 -21.93 -32.93 -5.77
CA GLY A 171 -23.23 -32.62 -6.39
C GLY A 171 -24.03 -31.54 -5.68
N LYS A 172 -23.54 -30.98 -4.58
CA LYS A 172 -24.21 -29.86 -3.88
C LYS A 172 -24.27 -28.63 -4.76
N ARG A 173 -25.43 -27.97 -4.80
CA ARG A 173 -25.68 -26.72 -5.53
C ARG A 173 -26.39 -25.73 -4.63
N PHE A 174 -26.04 -24.46 -4.78
CA PHE A 174 -26.52 -23.40 -3.92
C PHE A 174 -27.28 -22.34 -4.73
N PRO A 175 -28.56 -22.13 -4.44
CA PRO A 175 -29.33 -21.03 -5.03
C PRO A 175 -28.89 -19.66 -4.50
N VAL A 176 -28.18 -19.61 -3.38
CA VAL A 176 -27.69 -18.36 -2.79
C VAL A 176 -26.21 -18.47 -2.46
N ILE A 177 -25.40 -17.63 -3.09
CA ILE A 177 -23.97 -17.50 -2.83
C ILE A 177 -23.71 -16.07 -2.32
N TYR A 178 -23.04 -15.98 -1.17
CA TYR A 178 -22.67 -14.74 -0.52
C TYR A 178 -21.14 -14.67 -0.37
N ALA A 179 -20.50 -13.63 -0.84
CA ALA A 179 -19.05 -13.56 -0.92
C ALA A 179 -18.51 -12.20 -0.46
N ASP A 180 -17.45 -12.23 0.35
CA ASP A 180 -16.67 -11.06 0.77
C ASP A 180 -15.18 -11.28 0.47
N PRO A 181 -14.74 -11.23 -0.80
CA PRO A 181 -13.37 -11.49 -1.15
C PRO A 181 -12.41 -10.50 -0.48
N PRO A 182 -11.22 -10.95 -0.05
CA PRO A 182 -10.17 -10.08 0.46
C PRO A 182 -9.50 -9.34 -0.71
N TRP A 183 -10.18 -8.33 -1.21
CA TRP A 183 -9.79 -7.53 -2.36
C TRP A 183 -8.37 -7.00 -2.26
N PRO A 184 -7.59 -6.98 -3.36
CA PRO A 184 -6.29 -6.33 -3.36
C PRO A 184 -6.47 -4.83 -3.09
N PHE A 185 -5.68 -4.30 -2.19
CA PHE A 185 -5.77 -2.89 -1.82
C PHE A 185 -4.87 -2.06 -2.72
N SER A 186 -5.46 -1.27 -3.61
CA SER A 186 -4.77 -0.20 -4.34
C SER A 186 -5.02 1.13 -3.62
N ALA A 187 -4.11 1.53 -2.73
CA ALA A 187 -4.20 2.86 -2.13
C ALA A 187 -3.67 3.92 -3.10
N TRP A 188 -4.35 5.05 -3.19
CA TRP A 188 -3.93 6.23 -3.94
C TRP A 188 -2.64 6.88 -3.40
N SER A 189 -2.24 6.55 -2.18
CA SER A 189 -0.97 6.94 -1.60
C SER A 189 -0.28 5.73 -0.99
N GLU A 190 0.96 5.53 -1.33
CA GLU A 190 1.79 4.41 -0.85
C GLU A 190 2.07 4.48 0.66
N LEU A 191 1.96 5.65 1.26
CA LEU A 191 2.00 5.83 2.71
C LEU A 191 0.83 5.13 3.44
N ALA A 192 -0.33 5.00 2.79
CA ALA A 192 -1.49 4.30 3.35
C ALA A 192 -1.34 2.77 3.27
N ASN A 193 -0.57 2.24 2.31
CA ASN A 193 -0.33 0.80 2.17
C ASN A 193 0.44 0.19 3.36
N CYS A 194 1.30 0.97 4.03
CA CYS A 194 2.07 0.47 5.17
C CYS A 194 1.22 0.11 6.38
N HIS A 195 0.03 0.70 6.52
CA HIS A 195 -0.86 0.45 7.66
C HIS A 195 -1.92 -0.62 7.41
N VAL A 196 -2.31 -0.87 6.16
CA VAL A 196 -3.42 -1.76 5.81
C VAL A 196 -2.95 -3.17 5.44
N THR A 197 -1.82 -3.29 4.75
CA THR A 197 -1.26 -4.60 4.35
C THR A 197 -0.73 -5.44 5.52
N GLY A 198 -0.58 -4.86 6.71
CA GLY A 198 -0.18 -5.59 7.94
C GLY A 198 -1.32 -6.34 8.63
N HIS A 199 -2.59 -6.07 8.28
CA HIS A 199 -3.73 -6.61 9.01
C HIS A 199 -4.55 -7.65 8.26
N TYR A 200 -4.47 -7.72 6.90
CA TYR A 200 -5.27 -8.65 6.09
C TYR A 200 -4.46 -9.24 4.95
N GLU A 201 -4.60 -10.55 4.77
CA GLU A 201 -4.14 -11.21 3.56
C GLU A 201 -5.12 -10.89 2.42
N THR A 202 -4.63 -10.27 1.35
CA THR A 202 -5.41 -10.03 0.14
C THR A 202 -5.16 -11.14 -0.87
N CYS A 203 -6.22 -11.56 -1.59
CA CYS A 203 -6.08 -12.40 -2.76
C CYS A 203 -5.75 -11.54 -3.99
N THR A 204 -5.04 -12.10 -4.94
CA THR A 204 -4.93 -11.49 -6.28
C THR A 204 -6.28 -11.62 -7.00
N ILE A 205 -6.51 -10.77 -7.99
CA ILE A 205 -7.72 -10.87 -8.83
C ILE A 205 -7.79 -12.22 -9.54
N ASP A 206 -6.65 -12.73 -10.02
CA ASP A 206 -6.56 -14.03 -10.68
C ASP A 206 -6.94 -15.18 -9.73
N GLU A 207 -6.50 -15.13 -8.47
CA GLU A 207 -6.90 -16.12 -7.45
C GLU A 207 -8.40 -16.07 -7.15
N ILE A 208 -9.02 -14.89 -7.11
CA ILE A 208 -10.46 -14.75 -6.91
C ILE A 208 -11.22 -15.27 -8.14
N ASN A 209 -10.79 -14.91 -9.35
CA ASN A 209 -11.40 -15.39 -10.60
C ASN A 209 -11.32 -16.91 -10.75
N ALA A 210 -10.23 -17.53 -10.33
CA ALA A 210 -9.99 -18.97 -10.47
C ALA A 210 -10.79 -19.83 -9.48
N LEU A 211 -11.56 -19.26 -8.54
CA LEU A 211 -12.38 -20.05 -7.65
C LEU A 211 -13.48 -20.81 -8.41
N PRO A 212 -13.70 -22.09 -8.10
CA PRO A 212 -14.72 -22.93 -8.75
C PRO A 212 -16.13 -22.61 -8.25
N VAL A 213 -16.58 -21.36 -8.44
CA VAL A 213 -17.91 -20.91 -7.98
C VAL A 213 -19.02 -21.33 -8.93
N ALA A 214 -18.77 -21.27 -10.24
CA ALA A 214 -19.76 -21.63 -11.25
C ALA A 214 -20.36 -23.03 -11.07
N PRO A 215 -19.57 -24.11 -10.78
CA PRO A 215 -20.10 -25.45 -10.53
C PRO A 215 -20.83 -25.60 -9.18
N LEU A 216 -20.69 -24.66 -8.26
CA LEU A 216 -21.40 -24.64 -6.97
C LEU A 216 -22.76 -23.94 -7.06
N ALA A 217 -22.95 -23.10 -8.07
CA ALA A 217 -24.20 -22.37 -8.27
C ALA A 217 -25.31 -23.30 -8.85
N ALA A 218 -26.50 -23.23 -8.28
CA ALA A 218 -27.69 -23.83 -8.87
C ALA A 218 -27.97 -23.22 -10.26
N ASP A 219 -28.88 -23.84 -11.03
CA ASP A 219 -29.28 -23.32 -12.34
C ASP A 219 -29.95 -21.94 -12.19
N ASP A 220 -30.78 -21.81 -11.17
CA ASP A 220 -31.38 -20.56 -10.75
C ASP A 220 -30.71 -20.10 -9.43
N ALA A 221 -29.82 -19.15 -9.51
CA ALA A 221 -29.02 -18.71 -8.36
C ALA A 221 -28.78 -17.21 -8.30
N VAL A 222 -28.58 -16.70 -7.10
CA VAL A 222 -28.14 -15.33 -6.83
C VAL A 222 -26.75 -15.32 -6.22
N LEU A 223 -25.95 -14.36 -6.64
CA LEU A 223 -24.67 -14.01 -6.03
C LEU A 223 -24.80 -12.65 -5.36
N LEU A 224 -24.41 -12.58 -4.10
CA LEU A 224 -24.31 -11.35 -3.32
C LEU A 224 -22.83 -11.11 -3.02
N LEU A 225 -22.22 -10.15 -3.72
CA LEU A 225 -20.77 -9.91 -3.72
C LEU A 225 -20.43 -8.55 -3.09
N TRP A 226 -19.76 -8.57 -1.95
CA TRP A 226 -19.21 -7.35 -1.37
C TRP A 226 -18.07 -6.79 -2.19
N VAL A 227 -18.08 -5.48 -2.37
CA VAL A 227 -17.04 -4.79 -3.13
C VAL A 227 -16.69 -3.45 -2.50
N THR A 228 -15.41 -3.13 -2.52
CA THR A 228 -14.91 -1.77 -2.25
C THR A 228 -14.94 -0.94 -3.53
N MET A 229 -15.23 0.36 -3.44
CA MET A 229 -15.37 1.24 -4.61
C MET A 229 -14.19 1.19 -5.60
N PRO A 230 -12.91 1.14 -5.16
CA PRO A 230 -11.79 1.02 -6.10
C PRO A 230 -11.78 -0.28 -6.92
N ASN A 231 -12.38 -1.35 -6.40
CA ASN A 231 -12.44 -2.66 -7.06
C ASN A 231 -13.75 -2.89 -7.82
N LEU A 232 -14.65 -1.88 -7.87
CA LEU A 232 -15.96 -2.03 -8.52
C LEU A 232 -15.87 -2.46 -10.00
N PRO A 233 -14.97 -1.91 -10.84
CA PRO A 233 -14.84 -2.38 -12.22
C PRO A 233 -14.46 -3.87 -12.30
N THR A 234 -13.51 -4.30 -11.48
CA THR A 234 -13.04 -5.69 -11.42
C THR A 234 -14.12 -6.66 -10.88
N ALA A 235 -15.00 -6.18 -10.00
CA ALA A 235 -16.09 -7.01 -9.49
C ALA A 235 -17.04 -7.49 -10.60
N PHE A 236 -17.25 -6.70 -11.66
CA PHE A 236 -18.05 -7.13 -12.81
C PHE A 236 -17.37 -8.24 -13.60
N GLU A 237 -16.03 -8.21 -13.71
CA GLU A 237 -15.27 -9.29 -14.36
C GLU A 237 -15.36 -10.59 -13.56
N ILE A 238 -15.27 -10.52 -12.23
CA ILE A 238 -15.43 -11.68 -11.32
C ILE A 238 -16.84 -12.25 -11.40
N ILE A 239 -17.87 -11.41 -11.37
CA ILE A 239 -19.26 -11.83 -11.53
C ILE A 239 -19.44 -12.64 -12.82
N ALA A 240 -18.89 -12.16 -13.93
CA ALA A 240 -18.94 -12.84 -15.22
C ALA A 240 -18.14 -14.15 -15.21
N ALA A 241 -16.92 -14.16 -14.66
CA ALA A 241 -16.07 -15.34 -14.55
C ALA A 241 -16.71 -16.46 -13.71
N TRP A 242 -17.48 -16.09 -12.68
CA TRP A 242 -18.24 -17.04 -11.85
C TRP A 242 -19.57 -17.49 -12.47
N GLY A 243 -19.87 -17.05 -13.71
CA GLY A 243 -21.05 -17.47 -14.48
C GLY A 243 -22.34 -16.74 -14.12
N PHE A 244 -22.25 -15.56 -13.50
CA PHE A 244 -23.40 -14.72 -13.15
C PHE A 244 -23.47 -13.47 -14.05
N LYS A 245 -24.63 -12.87 -14.09
CA LYS A 245 -24.91 -11.59 -14.74
C LYS A 245 -25.28 -10.56 -13.68
N PHE A 246 -24.56 -9.44 -13.63
CA PHE A 246 -24.91 -8.34 -12.75
C PHE A 246 -26.35 -7.86 -12.96
N SER A 247 -27.08 -7.67 -11.89
CA SER A 247 -28.47 -7.19 -11.89
C SER A 247 -28.60 -5.82 -11.25
N THR A 248 -28.17 -5.68 -9.98
CA THR A 248 -28.34 -4.44 -9.23
C THR A 248 -27.40 -4.40 -8.01
N CYS A 249 -27.45 -3.31 -7.25
CA CYS A 249 -26.93 -3.29 -5.90
C CYS A 249 -27.94 -3.94 -4.95
N GLY A 250 -27.57 -5.07 -4.35
CA GLY A 250 -28.39 -5.78 -3.38
C GLY A 250 -28.48 -5.05 -2.05
N PHE A 251 -27.31 -4.72 -1.46
CA PHE A 251 -27.25 -3.99 -0.21
C PHE A 251 -26.20 -2.87 -0.24
N THR A 252 -26.49 -1.80 0.49
CA THR A 252 -25.56 -0.71 0.78
C THR A 252 -25.39 -0.59 2.29
N TRP A 253 -24.25 -1.02 2.78
CA TRP A 253 -23.94 -0.82 4.20
C TRP A 253 -23.42 0.59 4.42
N VAL A 254 -24.19 1.40 5.11
CA VAL A 254 -23.78 2.72 5.60
C VAL A 254 -23.22 2.55 7.00
N LYS A 255 -21.92 2.73 7.11
CA LYS A 255 -21.13 2.48 8.32
C LYS A 255 -21.40 3.52 9.39
N GLN A 256 -21.80 3.07 10.56
CA GLN A 256 -21.90 3.89 11.76
C GLN A 256 -20.63 3.75 12.61
N LYS A 257 -20.40 4.70 13.52
CA LYS A 257 -19.37 4.58 14.55
C LYS A 257 -19.67 3.36 15.42
N ARG A 258 -18.67 2.82 16.11
CA ARG A 258 -18.85 1.68 17.06
C ARG A 258 -19.87 1.98 18.16
N SER A 259 -20.00 3.25 18.57
CA SER A 259 -21.02 3.70 19.52
C SER A 259 -22.45 3.67 18.96
N GLY A 260 -22.62 3.51 17.66
CA GLY A 260 -23.91 3.65 16.97
C GLY A 260 -24.29 5.10 16.65
N ASP A 261 -23.62 6.09 17.24
CA ASP A 261 -23.95 7.50 17.09
C ASP A 261 -23.29 8.14 15.88
N GLY A 262 -24.03 8.26 14.81
CA GLY A 262 -23.63 8.94 13.58
C GLY A 262 -22.68 8.11 12.69
N LEU A 263 -22.29 8.68 11.57
CA LEU A 263 -21.57 7.99 10.52
C LEU A 263 -20.09 7.78 10.87
N HIS A 264 -19.57 6.62 10.47
CA HIS A 264 -18.13 6.32 10.53
C HIS A 264 -17.36 7.24 9.58
N LYS A 265 -16.19 7.73 10.01
CA LYS A 265 -15.31 8.56 9.19
C LYS A 265 -14.24 7.67 8.55
N GLY A 266 -14.48 7.22 7.32
CA GLY A 266 -13.50 6.45 6.56
C GLY A 266 -12.33 7.28 6.02
N GLN A 267 -11.37 6.60 5.37
CA GLN A 267 -10.10 7.17 4.90
C GLN A 267 -10.11 7.59 3.42
N GLY A 268 -11.26 7.82 2.80
CA GLY A 268 -11.33 8.25 1.40
C GLY A 268 -10.61 9.58 1.15
N TYR A 269 -9.93 9.69 0.01
CA TYR A 269 -9.20 10.91 -0.37
C TYR A 269 -10.14 12.06 -0.76
N TRP A 270 -11.14 11.79 -1.62
CA TRP A 270 -12.11 12.79 -2.09
C TRP A 270 -13.25 13.00 -1.11
N THR A 271 -13.82 11.89 -0.64
CA THR A 271 -14.90 11.88 0.35
C THR A 271 -14.55 10.90 1.46
N ARG A 272 -15.20 11.01 2.62
CA ARG A 272 -15.00 10.07 3.72
C ARG A 272 -15.79 8.80 3.45
N SER A 273 -15.10 7.74 2.93
CA SER A 273 -15.71 6.45 2.58
C SER A 273 -16.37 5.80 3.79
N ASN A 274 -17.69 5.90 3.86
CA ASN A 274 -18.49 5.35 4.94
C ASN A 274 -19.60 4.42 4.45
N ALA A 275 -19.54 4.00 3.18
CA ALA A 275 -20.45 3.02 2.61
C ALA A 275 -19.66 1.89 1.91
N GLU A 276 -20.20 0.68 1.96
CA GLU A 276 -19.78 -0.45 1.14
C GLU A 276 -20.97 -1.03 0.39
N LEU A 277 -20.71 -1.52 -0.81
CA LEU A 277 -21.73 -2.11 -1.68
C LEU A 277 -21.65 -3.63 -1.67
N CYS A 278 -22.80 -4.28 -1.62
CA CYS A 278 -23.00 -5.68 -1.90
C CYS A 278 -23.77 -5.79 -3.21
N LEU A 279 -23.09 -6.19 -4.28
CA LEU A 279 -23.69 -6.33 -5.60
C LEU A 279 -24.55 -7.58 -5.65
N LEU A 280 -25.69 -7.52 -6.33
CA LEU A 280 -26.54 -8.66 -6.63
C LEU A 280 -26.39 -9.02 -8.10
N ALA A 281 -26.05 -10.28 -8.35
CA ALA A 281 -25.96 -10.84 -9.67
C ALA A 281 -26.79 -12.15 -9.74
N ILE A 282 -27.24 -12.50 -10.91
CA ILE A 282 -28.15 -13.64 -11.13
C ILE A 282 -27.61 -14.62 -12.16
N LYS A 283 -27.93 -15.89 -11.97
CA LYS A 283 -27.83 -16.98 -12.94
C LYS A 283 -29.23 -17.58 -13.11
N GLY A 284 -29.67 -17.85 -14.34
CA GLY A 284 -31.01 -18.34 -14.60
C GLY A 284 -32.11 -17.34 -14.22
N LYS A 285 -33.14 -17.84 -13.54
CA LYS A 285 -34.33 -17.06 -13.13
C LYS A 285 -34.67 -17.26 -11.65
N PRO A 286 -33.77 -16.84 -10.72
CA PRO A 286 -34.02 -17.00 -9.30
C PRO A 286 -35.25 -16.18 -8.87
N THR A 287 -35.99 -16.67 -7.90
CA THR A 287 -37.16 -16.01 -7.33
C THR A 287 -36.86 -15.50 -5.92
N ARG A 288 -37.44 -14.38 -5.57
CA ARG A 288 -37.44 -13.86 -4.19
C ARG A 288 -38.66 -14.34 -3.44
N ILE A 289 -38.55 -14.52 -2.14
CA ILE A 289 -39.66 -14.91 -1.26
C ILE A 289 -40.27 -13.73 -0.48
N SER A 290 -39.62 -12.57 -0.52
CA SER A 290 -40.12 -11.35 0.15
C SER A 290 -39.95 -10.13 -0.74
N GLU A 291 -40.85 -9.14 -0.54
CA GLU A 291 -40.85 -7.87 -1.28
C GLU A 291 -40.48 -6.67 -0.38
N ASP A 292 -40.34 -6.88 0.94
CA ASP A 292 -40.19 -5.82 1.94
C ASP A 292 -38.76 -5.66 2.49
N VAL A 293 -37.77 -6.27 1.85
CA VAL A 293 -36.39 -6.21 2.27
C VAL A 293 -35.70 -4.94 1.77
N HIS A 294 -35.39 -4.03 2.69
CA HIS A 294 -34.72 -2.77 2.35
C HIS A 294 -33.26 -2.95 1.97
N GLN A 295 -32.81 -2.19 0.97
CA GLN A 295 -31.43 -2.20 0.45
C GLN A 295 -30.42 -1.60 1.42
N VAL A 296 -30.76 -0.46 2.07
CA VAL A 296 -29.83 0.25 2.95
C VAL A 296 -29.76 -0.42 4.33
N VAL A 297 -28.53 -0.69 4.76
CA VAL A 297 -28.23 -1.23 6.09
C VAL A 297 -27.42 -0.20 6.86
N LEU A 298 -27.99 0.34 7.94
CA LEU A 298 -27.30 1.19 8.90
C LEU A 298 -26.78 0.29 10.04
N ALA A 299 -25.47 0.14 10.14
CA ALA A 299 -24.88 -0.70 11.17
C ALA A 299 -23.49 -0.19 11.60
N PRO A 300 -23.11 -0.34 12.88
CA PRO A 300 -21.81 0.01 13.36
C PRO A 300 -20.70 -0.81 12.69
N VAL A 301 -19.49 -0.22 12.58
CA VAL A 301 -18.30 -0.96 12.15
C VAL A 301 -17.94 -1.99 13.23
N GLY A 302 -17.81 -3.25 12.81
CA GLY A 302 -17.35 -4.36 13.64
C GLY A 302 -15.83 -4.43 13.73
N GLU A 303 -15.34 -5.50 14.39
CA GLU A 303 -13.93 -5.84 14.39
C GLU A 303 -13.53 -6.37 13.00
N HIS A 304 -12.31 -6.04 12.59
CA HIS A 304 -11.71 -6.61 11.39
C HIS A 304 -12.56 -6.55 10.12
N SER A 305 -13.30 -5.45 9.88
CA SER A 305 -14.14 -5.28 8.67
C SER A 305 -15.26 -6.33 8.51
N ALA A 306 -15.67 -6.97 9.60
CA ALA A 306 -16.79 -7.91 9.58
C ALA A 306 -18.05 -7.23 9.03
N LYS A 307 -18.72 -7.89 8.10
CA LYS A 307 -19.98 -7.40 7.53
C LYS A 307 -21.11 -7.54 8.56
N PRO A 308 -22.12 -6.64 8.54
CA PRO A 308 -23.22 -6.70 9.49
C PRO A 308 -24.01 -8.02 9.36
N GLU A 309 -24.30 -8.66 10.48
CA GLU A 309 -25.13 -9.88 10.49
C GLU A 309 -26.55 -9.63 9.97
N GLU A 310 -27.03 -8.41 10.07
CA GLU A 310 -28.31 -7.99 9.51
C GLU A 310 -28.40 -8.29 8.00
N VAL A 311 -27.28 -8.25 7.27
CA VAL A 311 -27.28 -8.60 5.84
C VAL A 311 -27.62 -10.06 5.63
N ARG A 312 -27.05 -10.99 6.42
CA ARG A 312 -27.41 -12.42 6.32
C ARG A 312 -28.90 -12.64 6.62
N ARG A 313 -29.44 -12.03 7.67
CA ARG A 313 -30.85 -12.10 8.00
C ARG A 313 -31.74 -11.60 6.87
N ARG A 314 -31.33 -10.52 6.19
CA ARG A 314 -32.04 -10.01 5.01
C ARG A 314 -31.93 -10.95 3.81
N ILE A 315 -30.78 -11.61 3.62
CA ILE A 315 -30.61 -12.61 2.59
C ILE A 315 -31.56 -13.79 2.83
N GLU A 316 -31.63 -14.30 4.06
CA GLU A 316 -32.52 -15.38 4.48
C GLU A 316 -34.02 -15.02 4.34
N ARG A 317 -34.37 -13.75 4.55
CA ARG A 317 -35.73 -13.23 4.29
C ARG A 317 -36.03 -13.07 2.81
N LEU A 318 -35.01 -12.86 1.98
CA LEU A 318 -35.16 -12.56 0.56
C LEU A 318 -35.17 -13.81 -0.33
N PHE A 319 -34.40 -14.83 0.07
CA PHE A 319 -34.21 -16.06 -0.71
C PHE A 319 -34.24 -17.29 0.17
N GLU A 320 -34.69 -18.42 -0.39
CA GLU A 320 -34.55 -19.73 0.25
C GLU A 320 -33.17 -20.33 0.01
N GLY A 321 -32.66 -21.05 1.03
CA GLY A 321 -31.39 -21.79 0.94
C GLY A 321 -31.52 -23.10 0.15
N PRO A 322 -30.42 -23.86 0.08
CA PRO A 322 -29.22 -23.75 0.93
C PRO A 322 -28.32 -22.58 0.56
N TYR A 323 -27.60 -22.07 1.58
CA TYR A 323 -26.73 -20.89 1.45
C TYR A 323 -25.26 -21.30 1.45
N LEU A 324 -24.44 -20.65 0.60
CA LEU A 324 -22.98 -20.75 0.60
C LEU A 324 -22.37 -19.37 0.89
N GLU A 325 -21.56 -19.28 1.93
CA GLU A 325 -20.74 -18.11 2.20
C GLU A 325 -19.28 -18.38 1.81
N LEU A 326 -18.73 -17.59 0.92
CA LEU A 326 -17.34 -17.63 0.51
C LEU A 326 -16.54 -16.55 1.27
N TYR A 327 -15.34 -16.92 1.72
CA TYR A 327 -14.47 -16.09 2.57
C TYR A 327 -15.05 -15.79 3.97
N GLY A 328 -15.96 -16.66 4.45
CA GLY A 328 -16.51 -16.55 5.78
C GLY A 328 -15.45 -16.81 6.86
N ARG A 329 -15.63 -16.19 8.02
CA ARG A 329 -14.67 -16.28 9.15
C ARG A 329 -15.17 -17.13 10.30
N LYS A 330 -16.44 -17.41 10.35
CA LYS A 330 -17.08 -18.24 11.37
C LYS A 330 -18.16 -19.08 10.73
N THR A 331 -18.40 -20.27 11.28
CA THR A 331 -19.54 -21.11 10.90
C THR A 331 -20.85 -20.44 11.32
N VAL A 332 -21.87 -20.58 10.51
CA VAL A 332 -23.21 -20.03 10.74
C VAL A 332 -24.23 -21.16 10.58
N PRO A 333 -25.16 -21.37 11.51
CA PRO A 333 -26.22 -22.38 11.38
C PRO A 333 -27.01 -22.17 10.06
N GLY A 334 -27.28 -23.24 9.33
CA GLY A 334 -28.00 -23.19 8.05
C GLY A 334 -27.15 -22.75 6.85
N TRP A 335 -25.88 -22.36 7.05
CA TRP A 335 -24.96 -21.93 6.00
C TRP A 335 -23.83 -22.93 5.81
N THR A 336 -23.46 -23.19 4.57
CA THR A 336 -22.16 -23.76 4.25
C THR A 336 -21.17 -22.60 4.14
N VAL A 337 -20.10 -22.62 4.95
CA VAL A 337 -19.15 -21.51 5.02
C VAL A 337 -17.76 -22.00 4.62
N TRP A 338 -17.17 -21.35 3.64
CA TRP A 338 -15.81 -21.58 3.19
C TRP A 338 -14.94 -20.34 3.46
N GLY A 339 -13.76 -20.53 4.04
CA GLY A 339 -12.82 -19.43 4.32
C GLY A 339 -11.59 -19.87 5.10
N ASP A 340 -10.58 -19.03 5.12
CA ASP A 340 -9.27 -19.33 5.72
C ASP A 340 -9.31 -19.52 7.25
N GLU A 341 -10.33 -18.99 7.92
CA GLU A 341 -10.52 -19.12 9.38
C GLU A 341 -11.42 -20.31 9.77
N ILE A 342 -12.06 -20.96 8.80
CA ILE A 342 -12.93 -22.13 8.98
C ILE A 342 -12.06 -23.39 9.01
N LYS A 343 -12.19 -24.22 10.07
CA LYS A 343 -11.45 -25.47 10.14
C LYS A 343 -11.91 -26.44 9.04
N ARG A 344 -10.96 -27.18 8.47
CA ARG A 344 -11.26 -28.27 7.56
C ARG A 344 -12.24 -29.25 8.23
N GLY A 345 -13.32 -29.58 7.54
CA GLY A 345 -14.39 -30.44 8.07
C GLY A 345 -15.57 -29.69 8.71
N ASP A 346 -15.41 -28.43 9.10
CA ASP A 346 -16.46 -27.63 9.75
C ASP A 346 -17.22 -26.72 8.76
N MET A 347 -17.06 -26.92 7.44
CA MET A 347 -17.72 -26.11 6.41
C MET A 347 -19.25 -26.13 6.48
N ALA A 348 -19.83 -27.27 6.83
CA ALA A 348 -21.27 -27.36 7.06
C ALA A 348 -21.59 -26.85 8.45
N GLY A 349 -22.26 -25.69 8.56
CA GLY A 349 -22.84 -25.27 9.82
C GLY A 349 -23.71 -26.42 10.37
N ALA A 350 -23.53 -26.75 11.66
CA ALA A 350 -24.41 -27.70 12.30
C ALA A 350 -25.87 -27.27 12.12
N ALA A 351 -26.71 -28.20 11.75
CA ALA A 351 -28.15 -28.01 11.52
C ALA A 351 -28.83 -27.47 12.79
#